data_d35079371bf2eae63493f65c066b4038
#
_entry.id   d35079371bf2eae63493f65c066b4038
#
_cell.length_a   1.000
_cell.length_b   1.000
_cell.length_c   1.000
_cell.angle_alpha   90.00
_cell.angle_beta   90.00
_cell.angle_gamma   90.00
#
_symmetry.space_group_name_H-M   'P 1'
#
loop_
_entity.id
_entity.type
_entity.pdbx_description
1 polymer ?
#
loop_
_entity_poly.entity_id
_entity_poly.type
_entity_poly.pdbx_seq_one_letter_code
_entity_poly.pdbx_strand_id
1 'polypeptide(L)'
;MAAAPVDPTTGTPSIGVPPVPLDCQEGVLGFFHTLERLKTNKRTGWVNQGIEKPESIADHMWRMAMLCLAFPETQSLDISKCVMLSLVHDLAEGDVGDITPEHASGVSKATKLALEEKAMDRIYGLLGTTTIPALRLKSLWDEYEARETAESKFVKDLDLYELCQQAVEYENTQACRTLQEFFETTIPRIQHNVVKEWAITLMKERQQKWAERGWEDFKPVWPTPATAEEKATIAVRVYGEHAAEEAA
;
A
#
# COMPACT_ATOMS: atom_id res chain seq x y z
N MET A 1 -3.10 -14.97 23.42
CA MET A 1 -2.35 -13.94 22.67
C MET A 1 -2.18 -12.76 23.62
N ALA A 2 -0.96 -12.34 23.91
CA ALA A 2 -0.71 -11.16 24.73
C ALA A 2 -0.95 -9.92 23.86
N ALA A 3 -1.76 -8.97 24.37
CA ALA A 3 -1.96 -7.69 23.70
C ALA A 3 -0.61 -6.95 23.57
N ALA A 4 -0.41 -6.27 22.44
CA ALA A 4 0.77 -5.43 22.25
C ALA A 4 0.84 -4.35 23.36
N PRO A 5 2.03 -3.99 23.84
CA PRO A 5 2.17 -2.96 24.84
C PRO A 5 1.65 -1.61 24.29
N VAL A 6 0.82 -0.93 25.06
CA VAL A 6 0.25 0.38 24.75
C VAL A 6 1.07 1.44 25.47
N ASP A 7 1.41 2.54 24.80
CA ASP A 7 2.05 3.71 25.42
C ASP A 7 1.09 4.29 26.49
N PRO A 8 1.52 4.34 27.76
CA PRO A 8 0.63 4.79 28.85
C PRO A 8 0.28 6.28 28.79
N THR A 9 0.95 7.06 27.96
CA THR A 9 0.73 8.52 27.85
C THR A 9 -0.19 8.91 26.70
N THR A 10 -0.29 8.07 25.66
CA THR A 10 -1.05 8.40 24.44
C THR A 10 -2.15 7.39 24.11
N GLY A 11 -2.16 6.21 24.76
CA GLY A 11 -3.10 5.13 24.46
C GLY A 11 -2.91 4.47 23.09
N THR A 12 -1.83 4.83 22.35
CA THR A 12 -1.52 4.26 21.05
C THR A 12 -0.75 2.95 21.19
N PRO A 13 -0.98 1.95 20.31
CA PRO A 13 -0.15 0.74 20.28
C PRO A 13 1.31 1.14 20.07
N SER A 14 2.22 0.73 20.95
CA SER A 14 3.65 0.96 20.77
C SER A 14 4.17 0.04 19.69
N ILE A 15 4.20 0.51 18.46
CA ILE A 15 4.86 -0.17 17.35
C ILE A 15 6.34 0.15 17.46
N GLY A 16 7.09 -0.84 17.88
CA GLY A 16 8.49 -0.89 18.24
C GLY A 16 9.46 0.04 17.50
N VAL A 17 10.09 0.82 18.17
CA VAL A 17 11.28 1.66 18.26
C VAL A 17 10.86 3.02 18.82
N PRO A 18 11.40 3.46 19.96
CA PRO A 18 11.10 4.79 20.49
C PRO A 18 11.50 5.83 19.44
N PRO A 19 10.63 6.81 19.17
CA PRO A 19 10.97 7.91 18.27
C PRO A 19 12.25 8.58 18.75
N VAL A 20 13.15 8.86 17.82
CA VAL A 20 14.32 9.72 18.13
C VAL A 20 13.77 11.02 18.74
N PRO A 21 14.31 11.48 19.89
CA PRO A 21 13.79 12.66 20.55
C PRO A 21 13.65 13.86 19.58
N LEU A 22 12.51 14.52 19.62
CA LEU A 22 12.17 15.64 18.71
C LEU A 22 13.11 16.83 18.80
N ASP A 23 13.86 16.96 19.89
CA ASP A 23 14.82 18.02 20.18
C ASP A 23 16.09 18.00 19.32
N CYS A 24 16.35 16.91 18.58
CA CYS A 24 17.49 16.78 17.66
C CYS A 24 17.12 17.01 16.18
N GLN A 25 15.91 17.48 15.88
CA GLN A 25 15.35 17.45 14.52
C GLN A 25 14.86 18.83 14.05
N GLU A 26 15.79 19.78 13.86
CA GLU A 26 15.44 21.05 13.25
C GLU A 26 15.87 21.11 11.77
N GLY A 27 15.06 21.83 10.97
CA GLY A 27 15.37 22.12 9.58
C GLY A 27 15.44 20.87 8.68
N VAL A 28 16.19 20.99 7.60
CA VAL A 28 16.31 19.94 6.57
C VAL A 28 16.89 18.61 7.10
N LEU A 29 17.73 18.66 8.12
CA LEU A 29 18.25 17.45 8.75
C LEU A 29 17.13 16.69 9.51
N GLY A 30 16.23 17.42 10.16
CA GLY A 30 15.04 16.83 10.76
C GLY A 30 14.16 16.09 9.74
N PHE A 31 14.00 16.66 8.54
CA PHE A 31 13.34 15.98 7.43
C PHE A 31 14.09 14.70 7.02
N PHE A 32 15.41 14.72 6.90
CA PHE A 32 16.19 13.52 6.56
C PHE A 32 16.06 12.42 7.63
N HIS A 33 15.97 12.78 8.91
CA HIS A 33 15.70 11.82 9.98
C HIS A 33 14.27 11.24 9.92
N THR A 34 13.29 12.00 9.41
CA THR A 34 11.96 11.45 9.13
C THR A 34 12.04 10.36 8.06
N LEU A 35 12.83 10.56 7.00
CA LEU A 35 13.04 9.54 5.97
C LEU A 35 13.72 8.27 6.53
N GLU A 36 14.62 8.41 7.53
CA GLU A 36 15.20 7.24 8.21
C GLU A 36 14.13 6.39 8.90
N ARG A 37 13.13 7.02 9.52
CA ARG A 37 12.04 6.29 10.17
C ARG A 37 11.20 5.47 9.20
N LEU A 38 10.99 5.94 7.97
CA LEU A 38 10.32 5.16 6.94
C LEU A 38 11.08 3.87 6.60
N LYS A 39 12.42 3.88 6.70
CA LYS A 39 13.27 2.71 6.47
C LYS A 39 13.23 1.71 7.62
N THR A 40 12.98 2.16 8.83
CA THR A 40 12.99 1.33 10.04
C THR A 40 11.60 0.89 10.47
N ASN A 41 10.56 1.70 10.23
CA ASN A 41 9.18 1.35 10.49
C ASN A 41 8.73 0.22 9.55
N LYS A 42 8.22 -0.84 10.14
CA LYS A 42 7.73 -2.01 9.40
C LYS A 42 6.25 -1.89 9.11
N ARG A 43 5.83 -2.43 7.97
CA ARG A 43 4.41 -2.51 7.62
C ARG A 43 3.66 -3.34 8.66
N THR A 44 2.78 -2.69 9.41
CA THR A 44 2.08 -3.25 10.59
C THR A 44 1.23 -4.47 10.22
N GLY A 45 0.63 -4.48 9.04
CA GLY A 45 -0.13 -5.63 8.55
C GLY A 45 0.69 -6.91 8.57
N TRP A 46 1.94 -6.87 8.13
CA TRP A 46 2.84 -8.02 8.12
C TRP A 46 3.34 -8.41 9.50
N VAL A 47 3.63 -7.42 10.34
CA VAL A 47 4.00 -7.67 11.76
C VAL A 47 2.87 -8.40 12.49
N ASN A 48 1.62 -7.98 12.28
CA ASN A 48 0.43 -8.60 12.89
C ASN A 48 0.21 -10.05 12.44
N GLN A 49 0.64 -10.39 11.22
CA GLN A 49 0.59 -11.76 10.68
C GLN A 49 1.80 -12.62 11.09
N GLY A 50 2.74 -12.06 11.86
CA GLY A 50 3.93 -12.78 12.31
C GLY A 50 4.95 -13.04 11.19
N ILE A 51 4.93 -12.25 10.12
CA ILE A 51 5.90 -12.34 9.02
C ILE A 51 7.30 -12.07 9.56
N GLU A 52 8.23 -12.96 9.26
CA GLU A 52 9.64 -12.76 9.60
C GLU A 52 10.27 -11.72 8.67
N LYS A 53 11.00 -10.75 9.25
CA LYS A 53 11.68 -9.67 8.51
C LYS A 53 10.75 -8.96 7.51
N PRO A 54 9.62 -8.41 7.98
CA PRO A 54 8.70 -7.72 7.09
C PRO A 54 9.35 -6.49 6.45
N GLU A 55 8.85 -6.11 5.29
CA GLU A 55 9.27 -4.90 4.60
C GLU A 55 9.07 -3.64 5.46
N SER A 56 9.82 -2.60 5.16
CA SER A 56 9.60 -1.26 5.70
C SER A 56 8.60 -0.49 4.84
N ILE A 57 8.10 0.65 5.37
CA ILE A 57 7.29 1.60 4.60
C ILE A 57 8.08 2.08 3.37
N ALA A 58 9.38 2.38 3.52
CA ALA A 58 10.23 2.81 2.42
C ALA A 58 10.41 1.73 1.34
N ASP A 59 10.49 0.44 1.69
CA ASP A 59 10.57 -0.66 0.72
C ASP A 59 9.32 -0.71 -0.15
N HIS A 60 8.13 -0.60 0.47
CA HIS A 60 6.84 -0.51 -0.18
C HIS A 60 6.77 0.68 -1.15
N MET A 61 7.04 1.89 -0.66
CA MET A 61 6.99 3.12 -1.47
C MET A 61 7.95 3.06 -2.67
N TRP A 62 9.15 2.50 -2.47
CA TRP A 62 10.13 2.31 -3.53
C TRP A 62 9.59 1.35 -4.61
N ARG A 63 9.02 0.20 -4.23
CA ARG A 63 8.47 -0.76 -5.20
C ARG A 63 7.30 -0.17 -5.97
N MET A 64 6.41 0.58 -5.32
CA MET A 64 5.35 1.31 -6.01
C MET A 64 5.90 2.27 -7.08
N ALA A 65 6.95 3.03 -6.75
CA ALA A 65 7.60 3.92 -7.72
C ALA A 65 8.19 3.15 -8.91
N MET A 66 8.74 1.96 -8.68
CA MET A 66 9.23 1.08 -9.75
C MET A 66 8.09 0.48 -10.59
N LEU A 67 6.95 0.16 -9.99
CA LEU A 67 5.75 -0.28 -10.73
C LEU A 67 5.23 0.83 -11.66
N CYS A 68 5.28 2.10 -11.25
CA CYS A 68 4.96 3.22 -12.15
C CYS A 68 5.85 3.21 -13.40
N LEU A 69 7.16 2.97 -13.24
CA LEU A 69 8.11 2.94 -14.37
C LEU A 69 7.91 1.70 -15.28
N ALA A 70 7.30 0.64 -14.78
CA ALA A 70 6.96 -0.55 -15.56
C ALA A 70 5.63 -0.40 -16.32
N PHE A 71 4.91 0.70 -16.12
CA PHE A 71 3.63 0.94 -16.78
C PHE A 71 3.82 1.17 -18.28
N PRO A 72 3.05 0.50 -19.15
CA PRO A 72 3.17 0.69 -20.59
C PRO A 72 2.68 2.09 -21.01
N GLU A 73 3.45 2.79 -21.86
CA GLU A 73 3.22 4.18 -22.30
C GLU A 73 1.95 4.39 -23.17
N THR A 74 0.98 3.49 -23.13
CA THR A 74 -0.20 3.54 -24.00
C THR A 74 -1.34 4.42 -23.47
N GLN A 75 -1.18 5.02 -22.29
CA GLN A 75 -2.21 5.83 -21.65
C GLN A 75 -1.66 7.19 -21.19
N SER A 76 -2.54 8.19 -21.11
CA SER A 76 -2.22 9.59 -20.82
C SER A 76 -1.99 9.88 -19.32
N LEU A 77 -1.13 9.12 -18.64
CA LEU A 77 -0.71 9.38 -17.27
C LEU A 77 0.65 10.09 -17.26
N ASP A 78 0.83 11.07 -16.40
CA ASP A 78 2.13 11.60 -16.05
C ASP A 78 2.85 10.62 -15.11
N ILE A 79 3.68 9.75 -15.71
CA ILE A 79 4.42 8.72 -14.97
C ILE A 79 5.40 9.36 -13.97
N SER A 80 6.01 10.50 -14.29
CA SER A 80 6.90 11.20 -13.35
C SER A 80 6.12 11.65 -12.11
N LYS A 81 4.90 12.14 -12.28
CA LYS A 81 4.01 12.49 -11.17
C LYS A 81 3.58 11.25 -10.40
N CYS A 82 3.25 10.15 -11.06
CA CYS A 82 2.91 8.88 -10.39
C CYS A 82 4.07 8.38 -9.50
N VAL A 83 5.30 8.45 -9.98
CA VAL A 83 6.51 8.12 -9.18
C VAL A 83 6.61 9.03 -7.96
N MET A 84 6.43 10.35 -8.12
CA MET A 84 6.47 11.29 -7.00
C MET A 84 5.34 11.02 -5.99
N LEU A 85 4.12 10.76 -6.45
CA LEU A 85 3.00 10.40 -5.58
C LEU A 85 3.29 9.12 -4.79
N SER A 86 3.85 8.09 -5.43
CA SER A 86 4.25 6.83 -4.76
C SER A 86 5.29 7.05 -3.66
N LEU A 87 6.23 8.00 -3.85
CA LEU A 87 7.27 8.32 -2.86
C LEU A 87 6.81 9.25 -1.74
N VAL A 88 5.60 9.82 -1.82
CA VAL A 88 5.11 10.80 -0.84
C VAL A 88 3.88 10.31 -0.08
N HIS A 89 3.11 9.36 -0.62
CA HIS A 89 1.78 9.02 -0.11
C HIS A 89 1.78 8.57 1.36
N ASP A 90 2.76 7.80 1.80
CA ASP A 90 2.90 7.31 3.18
C ASP A 90 3.98 8.06 3.98
N LEU A 91 4.41 9.27 3.53
CA LEU A 91 5.47 10.04 4.19
C LEU A 91 5.13 10.39 5.65
N ALA A 92 3.85 10.64 5.94
CA ALA A 92 3.34 10.89 7.29
C ALA A 92 3.63 9.72 8.25
N GLU A 93 3.65 8.49 7.75
CA GLU A 93 3.86 7.29 8.56
C GLU A 93 5.28 7.19 9.14
N GLY A 94 6.21 8.00 8.67
CA GLY A 94 7.49 8.21 9.34
C GLY A 94 7.35 8.75 10.76
N ASP A 95 6.29 9.48 11.05
CA ASP A 95 6.00 10.03 12.38
C ASP A 95 4.94 9.22 13.15
N VAL A 96 3.85 8.83 12.46
CA VAL A 96 2.70 8.18 13.11
C VAL A 96 2.75 6.65 13.07
N GLY A 97 3.68 6.07 12.29
CA GLY A 97 3.72 4.64 12.01
C GLY A 97 2.67 4.21 10.99
N ASP A 98 2.78 2.97 10.51
CA ASP A 98 1.79 2.36 9.60
C ASP A 98 0.52 1.97 10.38
N ILE A 99 -0.51 2.80 10.31
CA ILE A 99 -1.80 2.56 10.95
C ILE A 99 -2.67 1.72 10.01
N THR A 100 -2.89 0.46 10.38
CA THR A 100 -3.73 -0.47 9.63
C THR A 100 -5.21 -0.05 9.64
N PRO A 101 -6.06 -0.62 8.74
CA PRO A 101 -7.49 -0.33 8.70
C PRO A 101 -8.18 -0.48 10.07
N GLU A 102 -9.27 0.26 10.28
CA GLU A 102 -9.98 0.38 11.56
C GLU A 102 -10.35 -0.96 12.20
N HIS A 103 -10.76 -1.96 11.39
CA HIS A 103 -11.11 -3.28 11.91
C HIS A 103 -9.92 -4.03 12.54
N ALA A 104 -8.69 -3.68 12.17
CA ALA A 104 -7.47 -4.29 12.71
C ALA A 104 -6.81 -3.44 13.81
N SER A 105 -6.85 -2.11 13.69
CA SER A 105 -6.19 -1.17 14.61
C SER A 105 -7.11 -0.61 15.70
N GLY A 106 -8.42 -0.57 15.45
CA GLY A 106 -9.38 0.17 16.25
C GLY A 106 -9.30 1.70 16.07
N VAL A 107 -8.45 2.20 15.17
CA VAL A 107 -8.30 3.63 14.87
C VAL A 107 -9.22 4.00 13.71
N SER A 108 -10.14 4.94 13.93
CA SER A 108 -11.06 5.38 12.87
C SER A 108 -10.30 6.05 11.71
N LYS A 109 -10.87 5.97 10.51
CA LYS A 109 -10.31 6.65 9.33
C LYS A 109 -10.10 8.16 9.57
N ALA A 110 -11.05 8.81 10.24
CA ALA A 110 -10.95 10.24 10.56
C ALA A 110 -9.79 10.52 11.52
N THR A 111 -9.59 9.67 12.53
CA THR A 111 -8.47 9.78 13.48
C THR A 111 -7.14 9.55 12.79
N LYS A 112 -7.04 8.52 11.92
CA LYS A 112 -5.84 8.27 11.12
C LYS A 112 -5.49 9.51 10.29
N LEU A 113 -6.44 10.03 9.51
CA LEU A 113 -6.22 11.21 8.67
C LEU A 113 -5.74 12.42 9.49
N ALA A 114 -6.38 12.72 10.63
CA ALA A 114 -5.97 13.84 11.48
C ALA A 114 -4.55 13.70 12.05
N LEU A 115 -4.11 12.47 12.34
CA LEU A 115 -2.73 12.18 12.77
C LEU A 115 -1.74 12.40 11.63
N GLU A 116 -2.07 11.94 10.43
CA GLU A 116 -1.24 12.09 9.23
C GLU A 116 -1.13 13.54 8.79
N GLU A 117 -2.23 14.32 8.79
CA GLU A 117 -2.23 15.77 8.53
C GLU A 117 -1.28 16.50 9.48
N LYS A 118 -1.35 16.21 10.78
CA LYS A 118 -0.46 16.80 11.79
C LYS A 118 1.01 16.43 11.54
N ALA A 119 1.29 15.19 11.14
CA ALA A 119 2.64 14.75 10.80
C ALA A 119 3.17 15.47 9.57
N MET A 120 2.34 15.62 8.53
CA MET A 120 2.71 16.36 7.33
C MET A 120 2.95 17.84 7.60
N ASP A 121 2.13 18.50 8.43
CA ASP A 121 2.36 19.88 8.86
C ASP A 121 3.71 20.05 9.55
N ARG A 122 4.12 19.09 10.39
CA ARG A 122 5.45 19.07 11.00
C ARG A 122 6.55 18.94 9.93
N ILE A 123 6.38 18.02 8.98
CA ILE A 123 7.33 17.79 7.88
C ILE A 123 7.49 19.06 7.03
N TYR A 124 6.40 19.73 6.69
CA TYR A 124 6.45 21.03 5.98
C TYR A 124 7.18 22.09 6.79
N GLY A 125 6.96 22.12 8.12
CA GLY A 125 7.66 23.01 9.04
C GLY A 125 9.18 22.81 9.02
N LEU A 126 9.67 21.57 8.97
CA LEU A 126 11.10 21.26 8.88
C LEU A 126 11.75 21.80 7.59
N LEU A 127 11.01 21.85 6.50
CA LEU A 127 11.47 22.37 5.21
C LEU A 127 11.23 23.88 5.06
N GLY A 128 10.46 24.48 5.98
CA GLY A 128 9.96 25.85 5.88
C GLY A 128 8.69 25.90 5.02
N THR A 129 7.55 26.14 5.65
CA THR A 129 6.20 25.99 5.08
C THR A 129 5.93 26.72 3.76
N THR A 130 6.71 27.77 3.45
CA THR A 130 6.57 28.58 2.23
C THR A 130 7.64 28.27 1.18
N THR A 131 8.54 27.34 1.44
CA THR A 131 9.59 26.96 0.49
C THR A 131 9.06 26.08 -0.63
N ILE A 132 9.73 26.11 -1.78
CA ILE A 132 9.38 25.26 -2.93
C ILE A 132 9.36 23.76 -2.55
N PRO A 133 10.33 23.20 -1.80
CA PRO A 133 10.28 21.81 -1.36
C PRO A 133 9.04 21.47 -0.52
N ALA A 134 8.71 22.29 0.48
CA ALA A 134 7.53 22.08 1.33
C ALA A 134 6.23 22.13 0.52
N LEU A 135 6.08 23.13 -0.35
CA LEU A 135 4.91 23.29 -1.21
C LEU A 135 4.77 22.13 -2.20
N ARG A 136 5.88 21.61 -2.73
CA ARG A 136 5.87 20.42 -3.61
C ARG A 136 5.36 19.17 -2.88
N LEU A 137 5.89 18.88 -1.70
CA LEU A 137 5.42 17.74 -0.90
C LEU A 137 3.95 17.87 -0.53
N LYS A 138 3.54 19.10 -0.12
CA LYS A 138 2.15 19.37 0.21
C LYS A 138 1.23 19.11 -0.98
N SER A 139 1.54 19.65 -2.15
CA SER A 139 0.70 19.47 -3.35
C SER A 139 0.56 18.01 -3.74
N LEU A 140 1.64 17.21 -3.64
CA LEU A 140 1.61 15.78 -3.96
C LEU A 140 0.79 14.99 -2.94
N TRP A 141 0.98 15.27 -1.66
CA TRP A 141 0.24 14.57 -0.60
C TRP A 141 -1.25 14.91 -0.64
N ASP A 142 -1.60 16.20 -0.77
CA ASP A 142 -3.00 16.66 -0.92
C ASP A 142 -3.66 16.00 -2.15
N GLU A 143 -2.96 15.92 -3.30
CA GLU A 143 -3.45 15.27 -4.51
C GLU A 143 -3.71 13.77 -4.30
N TYR A 144 -2.78 13.09 -3.61
CA TYR A 144 -2.97 11.67 -3.31
C TYR A 144 -4.17 11.45 -2.37
N GLU A 145 -4.33 12.25 -1.33
CA GLU A 145 -5.45 12.10 -0.39
C GLU A 145 -6.79 12.46 -1.02
N ALA A 146 -6.85 13.45 -1.89
CA ALA A 146 -8.08 13.83 -2.60
C ALA A 146 -8.60 12.75 -3.55
N ARG A 147 -7.72 11.94 -4.16
CA ARG A 147 -8.10 10.85 -5.10
C ARG A 147 -8.95 11.33 -6.29
N GLU A 148 -8.70 12.54 -6.79
CA GLU A 148 -9.50 13.11 -7.88
C GLU A 148 -8.83 12.95 -9.25
N THR A 149 -7.51 13.06 -9.33
CA THR A 149 -6.74 12.95 -10.58
C THR A 149 -6.60 11.50 -11.04
N ALA A 150 -6.34 11.30 -12.34
CA ALA A 150 -6.09 9.97 -12.90
C ALA A 150 -4.84 9.33 -12.26
N GLU A 151 -3.79 10.14 -12.05
CA GLU A 151 -2.55 9.68 -11.44
C GLU A 151 -2.73 9.26 -9.98
N SER A 152 -3.45 10.04 -9.16
CA SER A 152 -3.68 9.67 -7.75
C SER A 152 -4.55 8.41 -7.61
N LYS A 153 -5.52 8.20 -8.51
CA LYS A 153 -6.32 6.96 -8.58
C LYS A 153 -5.46 5.78 -9.00
N PHE A 154 -4.64 5.96 -10.03
CA PHE A 154 -3.72 4.92 -10.50
C PHE A 154 -2.71 4.52 -9.42
N VAL A 155 -2.09 5.49 -8.74
CA VAL A 155 -1.14 5.21 -7.65
C VAL A 155 -1.83 4.50 -6.49
N LYS A 156 -3.12 4.79 -6.21
CA LYS A 156 -3.89 4.01 -5.22
C LYS A 156 -4.10 2.57 -5.64
N ASP A 157 -4.34 2.31 -6.91
CA ASP A 157 -4.47 0.95 -7.41
C ASP A 157 -3.12 0.20 -7.35
N LEU A 158 -2.00 0.91 -7.56
CA LEU A 158 -0.66 0.33 -7.36
C LEU A 158 -0.38 -0.01 -5.90
N ASP A 159 -0.80 0.82 -4.94
CA ASP A 159 -0.71 0.54 -3.50
C ASP A 159 -1.47 -0.76 -3.15
N LEU A 160 -2.70 -0.90 -3.67
CA LEU A 160 -3.49 -2.12 -3.50
C LEU A 160 -2.82 -3.35 -4.14
N TYR A 161 -2.28 -3.19 -5.35
CA TYR A 161 -1.61 -4.27 -6.07
C TYR A 161 -0.30 -4.69 -5.39
N GLU A 162 0.51 -3.72 -4.98
CA GLU A 162 1.80 -3.96 -4.32
C GLU A 162 1.65 -4.76 -3.03
N LEU A 163 0.64 -4.44 -2.22
CA LEU A 163 0.28 -5.21 -1.04
C LEU A 163 0.01 -6.69 -1.38
N CYS A 164 -0.73 -6.95 -2.46
CA CYS A 164 -1.03 -8.32 -2.91
C CYS A 164 0.22 -9.03 -3.45
N GLN A 165 1.07 -8.32 -4.20
CA GLN A 165 2.33 -8.85 -4.69
C GLN A 165 3.22 -9.29 -3.51
N GLN A 166 3.35 -8.44 -2.50
CA GLN A 166 4.14 -8.75 -1.30
C GLN A 166 3.53 -9.93 -0.51
N ALA A 167 2.20 -10.02 -0.43
CA ALA A 167 1.54 -11.15 0.21
C ALA A 167 1.88 -12.48 -0.49
N VAL A 168 1.85 -12.54 -1.83
CA VAL A 168 2.23 -13.74 -2.59
C VAL A 168 3.70 -14.11 -2.34
N GLU A 169 4.60 -13.14 -2.28
CA GLU A 169 6.01 -13.38 -2.00
C GLU A 169 6.23 -13.93 -0.58
N TYR A 170 5.49 -13.44 0.42
CA TYR A 170 5.54 -14.02 1.77
C TYR A 170 4.92 -15.42 1.83
N GLU A 171 3.79 -15.67 1.17
CA GLU A 171 3.25 -17.03 1.04
C GLU A 171 4.27 -17.97 0.39
N ASN A 172 5.02 -17.49 -0.59
CA ASN A 172 6.03 -18.29 -1.29
C ASN A 172 7.28 -18.57 -0.45
N THR A 173 7.74 -17.62 0.34
CA THR A 173 9.00 -17.72 1.08
C THR A 173 8.83 -18.23 2.51
N GLN A 174 7.68 -17.98 3.14
CA GLN A 174 7.45 -18.33 4.55
C GLN A 174 6.35 -19.37 4.74
N ALA A 175 5.78 -19.91 3.64
CA ALA A 175 4.69 -20.88 3.64
C ALA A 175 3.46 -20.43 4.48
N CYS A 176 3.22 -19.12 4.57
CA CYS A 176 2.11 -18.53 5.31
C CYS A 176 0.81 -18.63 4.51
N ARG A 177 -0.25 -19.21 5.11
CA ARG A 177 -1.56 -19.36 4.48
C ARG A 177 -2.61 -18.39 5.03
N THR A 178 -2.22 -17.52 5.95
CA THR A 178 -3.14 -16.62 6.67
C THR A 178 -3.37 -15.29 5.94
N LEU A 179 -2.76 -15.11 4.76
CA LEU A 179 -2.79 -13.83 4.03
C LEU A 179 -4.00 -13.68 3.09
N GLN A 180 -4.92 -14.65 3.06
CA GLN A 180 -6.11 -14.64 2.19
C GLN A 180 -6.94 -13.35 2.33
N GLU A 181 -7.10 -12.84 3.55
CA GLU A 181 -7.88 -11.62 3.82
C GLU A 181 -7.33 -10.39 3.09
N PHE A 182 -6.01 -10.29 2.93
CA PHE A 182 -5.40 -9.18 2.18
C PHE A 182 -5.87 -9.16 0.73
N PHE A 183 -5.98 -10.32 0.08
CA PHE A 183 -6.48 -10.42 -1.29
C PHE A 183 -7.97 -10.10 -1.36
N GLU A 184 -8.79 -10.64 -0.45
CA GLU A 184 -10.24 -10.46 -0.41
C GLU A 184 -10.64 -8.99 -0.20
N THR A 185 -9.89 -8.26 0.61
CA THR A 185 -10.17 -6.85 0.92
C THR A 185 -9.58 -5.87 -0.09
N THR A 186 -8.67 -6.31 -0.95
CA THR A 186 -7.84 -5.43 -1.77
C THR A 186 -8.11 -5.58 -3.27
N ILE A 187 -8.01 -6.79 -3.82
CA ILE A 187 -8.14 -7.03 -5.29
C ILE A 187 -9.46 -6.52 -5.87
N PRO A 188 -10.64 -6.72 -5.23
CA PRO A 188 -11.91 -6.21 -5.78
C PRO A 188 -12.00 -4.69 -5.88
N ARG A 189 -11.10 -3.96 -5.23
CA ARG A 189 -11.08 -2.49 -5.19
C ARG A 189 -10.23 -1.87 -6.29
N ILE A 190 -9.39 -2.64 -6.97
CA ILE A 190 -8.55 -2.18 -8.08
C ILE A 190 -9.46 -1.78 -9.24
N GLN A 191 -9.27 -0.58 -9.80
CA GLN A 191 -10.12 -0.01 -10.84
C GLN A 191 -9.42 0.12 -12.21
N HIS A 192 -8.11 0.42 -12.21
CA HIS A 192 -7.36 0.66 -13.44
C HIS A 192 -7.14 -0.64 -14.22
N ASN A 193 -7.51 -0.67 -15.51
CA ASN A 193 -7.52 -1.90 -16.32
C ASN A 193 -6.19 -2.62 -16.36
N VAL A 194 -5.08 -1.90 -16.53
CA VAL A 194 -3.73 -2.51 -16.56
C VAL A 194 -3.40 -3.14 -15.21
N VAL A 195 -3.75 -2.49 -14.10
CA VAL A 195 -3.49 -3.03 -12.75
C VAL A 195 -4.38 -4.24 -12.47
N LYS A 196 -5.63 -4.26 -12.97
CA LYS A 196 -6.49 -5.47 -12.93
C LYS A 196 -5.86 -6.65 -13.68
N GLU A 197 -5.29 -6.41 -14.86
CA GLU A 197 -4.58 -7.45 -15.61
C GLU A 197 -3.38 -8.00 -14.84
N TRP A 198 -2.61 -7.14 -14.19
CA TRP A 198 -1.52 -7.56 -13.31
C TRP A 198 -2.04 -8.38 -12.12
N ALA A 199 -3.13 -7.94 -11.49
CA ALA A 199 -3.75 -8.67 -10.38
C ALA A 199 -4.25 -10.05 -10.80
N ILE A 200 -4.86 -10.20 -11.98
CA ILE A 200 -5.30 -11.49 -12.53
C ILE A 200 -4.09 -12.41 -12.75
N THR A 201 -3.00 -11.87 -13.32
CA THR A 201 -1.78 -12.63 -13.56
C THR A 201 -1.15 -13.11 -12.24
N LEU A 202 -1.08 -12.23 -11.25
CA LEU A 202 -0.59 -12.54 -9.91
C LEU A 202 -1.43 -13.64 -9.22
N MET A 203 -2.77 -13.56 -9.33
CA MET A 203 -3.66 -14.56 -8.73
C MET A 203 -3.54 -15.94 -9.40
N LYS A 204 -3.25 -15.98 -10.71
CA LYS A 204 -2.95 -17.25 -11.40
C LYS A 204 -1.62 -17.85 -10.95
N GLU A 205 -0.59 -17.02 -10.80
CA GLU A 205 0.68 -17.47 -10.23
C GLU A 205 0.48 -18.04 -8.82
N ARG A 206 -0.26 -17.31 -7.97
CA ARG A 206 -0.60 -17.76 -6.61
C ARG A 206 -1.33 -19.10 -6.64
N GLN A 207 -2.35 -19.26 -7.50
CA GLN A 207 -3.09 -20.50 -7.65
C GLN A 207 -2.18 -21.67 -8.05
N GLN A 208 -1.29 -21.45 -9.02
CA GLN A 208 -0.32 -22.45 -9.44
C GLN A 208 0.60 -22.86 -8.28
N LYS A 209 1.12 -21.90 -7.52
CA LYS A 209 2.00 -22.16 -6.37
C LYS A 209 1.31 -22.93 -5.25
N TRP A 210 0.01 -22.67 -5.01
CA TRP A 210 -0.79 -23.44 -4.07
C TRP A 210 -0.97 -24.88 -4.53
N ALA A 211 -1.29 -25.10 -5.81
CA ALA A 211 -1.40 -26.44 -6.37
C ALA A 211 -0.07 -27.22 -6.30
N GLU A 212 1.06 -26.58 -6.63
CA GLU A 212 2.40 -27.18 -6.51
C GLU A 212 2.72 -27.66 -5.09
N ARG A 213 2.14 -27.00 -4.06
CA ARG A 213 2.29 -27.36 -2.64
C ARG A 213 1.27 -28.39 -2.14
N GLY A 214 0.34 -28.82 -2.98
CA GLY A 214 -0.75 -29.68 -2.60
C GLY A 214 -1.75 -29.02 -1.65
N TRP A 215 -1.90 -27.70 -1.70
CA TRP A 215 -2.87 -26.96 -0.91
C TRP A 215 -4.20 -26.88 -1.68
N GLU A 216 -5.23 -27.53 -1.16
CA GLU A 216 -6.53 -27.69 -1.84
C GLU A 216 -7.53 -26.58 -1.50
N ASP A 217 -7.26 -25.76 -0.48
CA ASP A 217 -8.15 -24.73 0.05
C ASP A 217 -7.98 -23.35 -0.62
N PHE A 218 -7.44 -23.30 -1.85
CA PHE A 218 -7.30 -22.07 -2.61
C PHE A 218 -8.64 -21.40 -2.86
N LYS A 219 -8.73 -20.12 -2.52
CA LYS A 219 -9.90 -19.28 -2.80
C LYS A 219 -9.50 -18.18 -3.78
N PRO A 220 -9.93 -18.26 -5.05
CA PRO A 220 -9.63 -17.24 -6.02
C PRO A 220 -10.30 -15.91 -5.66
N VAL A 221 -9.59 -14.80 -5.88
CA VAL A 221 -10.11 -13.45 -5.74
C VAL A 221 -9.79 -12.70 -7.03
N TRP A 222 -10.80 -12.09 -7.63
CA TRP A 222 -10.65 -11.42 -8.91
C TRP A 222 -11.06 -9.95 -8.82
N PRO A 223 -10.48 -9.06 -9.65
CA PRO A 223 -10.90 -7.67 -9.71
C PRO A 223 -12.38 -7.54 -10.08
N THR A 224 -13.05 -6.54 -9.51
CA THR A 224 -14.46 -6.27 -9.84
C THR A 224 -14.56 -5.56 -11.20
N PRO A 225 -15.31 -6.10 -12.18
CA PRO A 225 -15.50 -5.43 -13.45
C PRO A 225 -16.37 -4.18 -13.29
N ALA A 226 -16.02 -3.08 -13.98
CA ALA A 226 -16.80 -1.85 -14.01
C ALA A 226 -17.89 -1.86 -15.08
N THR A 227 -17.69 -2.65 -16.16
CA THR A 227 -18.62 -2.76 -17.31
C THR A 227 -18.87 -4.21 -17.70
N ALA A 228 -19.93 -4.44 -18.49
CA ALA A 228 -20.22 -5.78 -19.04
C ALA A 228 -19.10 -6.26 -20.00
N GLU A 229 -18.50 -5.35 -20.78
CA GLU A 229 -17.37 -5.67 -21.65
C GLU A 229 -16.13 -6.08 -20.85
N GLU A 230 -15.84 -5.33 -19.79
CA GLU A 230 -14.74 -5.67 -18.89
C GLU A 230 -14.99 -7.00 -18.17
N LYS A 231 -16.24 -7.29 -17.77
CA LYS A 231 -16.62 -8.59 -17.19
C LYS A 231 -16.31 -9.72 -18.17
N ALA A 232 -16.66 -9.59 -19.44
CA ALA A 232 -16.35 -10.58 -20.46
C ALA A 232 -14.83 -10.74 -20.64
N THR A 233 -14.08 -9.64 -20.67
CA THR A 233 -12.62 -9.66 -20.79
C THR A 233 -11.96 -10.36 -19.60
N ILE A 234 -12.37 -10.02 -18.38
CA ILE A 234 -11.86 -10.67 -17.16
C ILE A 234 -12.21 -12.17 -17.18
N ALA A 235 -13.43 -12.54 -17.56
CA ALA A 235 -13.85 -13.93 -17.64
C ALA A 235 -12.97 -14.76 -18.60
N VAL A 236 -12.72 -14.23 -19.80
CA VAL A 236 -11.80 -14.87 -20.77
C VAL A 236 -10.38 -15.00 -20.18
N ARG A 237 -9.87 -13.94 -19.54
CA ARG A 237 -8.54 -13.94 -18.93
C ARG A 237 -8.41 -14.93 -17.77
N VAL A 238 -9.45 -15.07 -16.98
CA VAL A 238 -9.45 -15.95 -15.80
C VAL A 238 -9.68 -17.41 -16.18
N TYR A 239 -10.71 -17.68 -16.99
CA TYR A 239 -11.22 -19.04 -17.25
C TYR A 239 -10.86 -19.58 -18.63
N GLY A 240 -10.36 -18.75 -19.56
CA GLY A 240 -10.17 -19.09 -20.97
C GLY A 240 -11.46 -18.95 -21.81
N GLU A 241 -11.30 -18.97 -23.15
CA GLU A 241 -12.40 -18.65 -24.07
C GLU A 241 -13.61 -19.58 -23.91
N HIS A 242 -13.39 -20.89 -23.80
CA HIS A 242 -14.48 -21.87 -23.72
C HIS A 242 -15.23 -21.88 -22.38
N ALA A 243 -14.56 -21.63 -21.26
CA ALA A 243 -15.20 -21.61 -19.95
C ALA A 243 -15.87 -20.25 -19.63
N ALA A 244 -15.52 -19.20 -20.35
CA ALA A 244 -16.13 -17.88 -20.20
C ALA A 244 -17.55 -17.83 -20.81
N GLU A 245 -17.85 -18.66 -21.83
CA GLU A 245 -19.18 -18.78 -22.43
C GLU A 245 -20.21 -19.44 -21.48
N GLU A 246 -19.77 -20.30 -20.58
CA GLU A 246 -20.64 -20.96 -19.58
C GLU A 246 -20.90 -20.08 -18.34
N ALA A 247 -20.06 -19.05 -18.10
CA ALA A 247 -20.13 -18.16 -16.93
C ALA A 247 -20.84 -16.83 -17.22
N ALA A 248 -21.25 -16.57 -18.45
CA ALA A 248 -21.93 -15.34 -18.91
C ALA A 248 -23.45 -15.46 -18.82
#